data_c678e83e97a7958a4547e658c29864c1
#
_entry.id   c678e83e97a7958a4547e658c29864c1
#
_cell.length_a   1.000
_cell.length_b   1.000
_cell.length_c   1.000
_cell.angle_alpha   90.00
_cell.angle_beta   90.00
_cell.angle_gamma   90.00
#
_symmetry.space_group_name_H-M   'P 1'
#
loop_
_entity.id
_entity.type
_entity.pdbx_description
1 polymer ?
#
loop_
_entity_poly.entity_id
_entity_poly.type
_entity_poly.pdbx_seq_one_letter_code
_entity_poly.pdbx_strand_id
1 'polypeptide(L)'
;MYIDASAIVAILSNEDDAGYLLAKIEQAKPPLYYSSLTMFEAVISLARRVANKQVGAKAAIPRETIDMAQSRVERFMSEIEAQEMAISGAMHSRAIEAARTFGKFVAHPARLNLGDCFVYACAQERRLPLLSKGDDFSKTDIERA
;
A
#
# COMPACT_ATOMS: atom_id res chain seq x y z
N MET A 1 -11.80 1.84 5.87
CA MET A 1 -10.33 2.00 6.00
C MET A 1 -9.69 1.73 4.64
N TYR A 2 -8.67 2.47 4.24
CA TYR A 2 -7.85 2.20 3.07
C TYR A 2 -6.58 1.45 3.48
N ILE A 3 -6.19 0.42 2.71
CA ILE A 3 -5.02 -0.42 3.01
C ILE A 3 -3.92 -0.12 2.00
N ASP A 4 -2.75 0.29 2.48
CA ASP A 4 -1.57 0.52 1.65
C ASP A 4 -0.80 -0.78 1.36
N ALA A 5 -0.06 -0.79 0.25
CA ALA A 5 0.79 -1.91 -0.15
C ALA A 5 1.81 -2.31 0.92
N SER A 6 2.35 -1.34 1.66
CA SER A 6 3.30 -1.61 2.75
C SER A 6 2.72 -2.48 3.85
N ALA A 7 1.46 -2.27 4.23
CA ALA A 7 0.77 -3.09 5.22
C ALA A 7 0.53 -4.51 4.70
N ILE A 8 0.08 -4.65 3.44
CA ILE A 8 -0.14 -5.95 2.79
C ILE A 8 1.16 -6.77 2.76
N VAL A 9 2.25 -6.14 2.31
CA VAL A 9 3.57 -6.80 2.21
C VAL A 9 4.10 -7.19 3.57
N ALA A 10 3.96 -6.33 4.59
CA ALA A 10 4.39 -6.63 5.95
C ALA A 10 3.67 -7.86 6.52
N ILE A 11 2.35 -7.92 6.36
CA ILE A 11 1.53 -9.07 6.79
C ILE A 11 1.95 -10.35 6.06
N LEU A 12 1.99 -10.32 4.73
CA LEU A 12 2.32 -11.51 3.92
C LEU A 12 3.78 -11.96 4.04
N SER A 13 4.67 -11.07 4.47
CA SER A 13 6.08 -11.39 4.73
C SER A 13 6.35 -11.78 6.17
N ASN A 14 5.34 -11.77 7.04
CA ASN A 14 5.42 -12.05 8.47
C ASN A 14 6.49 -11.17 9.15
N GLU A 15 6.39 -9.85 8.93
CA GLU A 15 7.26 -8.87 9.59
C GLU A 15 6.84 -8.66 11.05
N ASP A 16 7.71 -8.03 11.86
CA ASP A 16 7.51 -7.89 13.30
C ASP A 16 6.18 -7.19 13.68
N ASP A 17 5.68 -6.33 12.80
CA ASP A 17 4.42 -5.59 12.97
C ASP A 17 3.20 -6.25 12.30
N ALA A 18 3.36 -7.43 11.66
CA ALA A 18 2.29 -8.14 10.95
C ALA A 18 1.07 -8.42 11.84
N GLY A 19 1.30 -8.86 13.08
CA GLY A 19 0.22 -9.12 14.03
C GLY A 19 -0.56 -7.87 14.42
N TYR A 20 0.13 -6.74 14.59
CA TYR A 20 -0.51 -5.45 14.84
C TYR A 20 -1.38 -4.99 13.66
N LEU A 21 -0.83 -5.09 12.44
CA LEU A 21 -1.54 -4.70 11.21
C LEU A 21 -2.78 -5.58 10.97
N LEU A 22 -2.68 -6.89 11.20
CA LEU A 22 -3.82 -7.81 11.14
C LEU A 22 -4.91 -7.46 12.16
N ALA A 23 -4.53 -7.18 13.41
CA ALA A 23 -5.48 -6.79 14.43
C ALA A 23 -6.22 -5.48 14.06
N LYS A 24 -5.56 -4.54 13.38
CA LYS A 24 -6.19 -3.32 12.85
C LYS A 24 -7.23 -3.63 11.76
N ILE A 25 -6.94 -4.60 10.88
CA ILE A 25 -7.87 -5.06 9.84
C ILE A 25 -9.10 -5.72 10.49
N GLU A 26 -8.89 -6.63 11.46
CA GLU A 26 -9.97 -7.34 12.16
C GLU A 26 -10.90 -6.41 12.95
N GLN A 27 -10.35 -5.34 13.54
CA GLN A 27 -11.11 -4.34 14.31
C GLN A 27 -11.78 -3.28 13.44
N ALA A 28 -11.38 -3.18 12.17
CA ALA A 28 -11.92 -2.16 11.29
C ALA A 28 -13.38 -2.42 10.93
N LYS A 29 -14.16 -1.35 10.85
CA LYS A 29 -15.51 -1.44 10.29
C LYS A 29 -15.45 -1.56 8.77
N PRO A 30 -16.12 -2.55 8.17
CA PRO A 30 -16.22 -2.64 6.71
C PRO A 30 -16.88 -1.40 6.10
N PRO A 31 -16.62 -1.11 4.82
CA PRO A 31 -15.73 -1.82 3.93
C PRO A 31 -14.25 -1.41 4.05
N LEU A 32 -13.36 -2.34 3.72
CA LEU A 32 -11.93 -2.13 3.53
C LEU A 32 -11.69 -1.81 2.06
N TYR A 33 -10.78 -0.86 1.77
CA TYR A 33 -10.52 -0.43 0.39
C TYR A 33 -9.05 -0.51 0.03
N TYR A 34 -8.80 -0.75 -1.25
CA TYR A 34 -7.50 -0.64 -1.91
C TYR A 34 -7.71 -0.15 -3.35
N SER A 35 -6.65 0.12 -4.10
CA SER A 35 -6.72 0.45 -5.52
C SER A 35 -5.89 -0.52 -6.36
N SER A 36 -6.10 -0.52 -7.68
CA SER A 36 -5.27 -1.27 -8.63
C SER A 36 -3.77 -0.94 -8.49
N LEU A 37 -3.42 0.32 -8.20
CA LEU A 37 -2.03 0.71 -7.93
C LEU A 37 -1.49 0.05 -6.66
N THR A 38 -2.26 0.03 -5.58
CA THR A 38 -1.90 -0.67 -4.33
C THR A 38 -1.69 -2.16 -4.59
N MET A 39 -2.58 -2.79 -5.37
CA MET A 39 -2.44 -4.20 -5.76
C MET A 39 -1.12 -4.43 -6.51
N PHE A 40 -0.83 -3.61 -7.52
CA PHE A 40 0.41 -3.71 -8.29
C PHE A 40 1.65 -3.55 -7.39
N GLU A 41 1.69 -2.53 -6.55
CA GLU A 41 2.81 -2.27 -5.64
C GLU A 41 3.00 -3.41 -4.64
N ALA A 42 1.93 -3.95 -4.08
CA ALA A 42 1.99 -5.08 -3.14
C ALA A 42 2.57 -6.33 -3.81
N VAL A 43 2.10 -6.67 -5.02
CA VAL A 43 2.58 -7.83 -5.78
C VAL A 43 4.07 -7.68 -6.10
N ILE A 44 4.48 -6.56 -6.68
CA ILE A 44 5.87 -6.35 -7.10
C ILE A 44 6.81 -6.27 -5.88
N SER A 45 6.39 -5.62 -4.81
CA SER A 45 7.18 -5.51 -3.57
C SER A 45 7.35 -6.88 -2.89
N LEU A 46 6.28 -7.67 -2.81
CA LEU A 46 6.34 -9.02 -2.27
C LEU A 46 7.23 -9.93 -3.12
N ALA A 47 7.07 -9.90 -4.45
CA ALA A 47 7.89 -10.66 -5.38
C ALA A 47 9.37 -10.27 -5.29
N ARG A 48 9.69 -8.98 -5.21
CA ARG A 48 11.04 -8.47 -5.02
C ARG A 48 11.65 -8.97 -3.72
N ARG A 49 10.87 -8.95 -2.64
CA ARG A 49 11.32 -9.41 -1.32
C ARG A 49 11.66 -10.90 -1.32
N VAL A 50 10.86 -11.72 -1.98
CA VAL A 50 11.12 -13.16 -2.15
C VAL A 50 12.36 -13.38 -3.02
N ALA A 51 12.44 -12.72 -4.18
CA ALA A 51 13.57 -12.84 -5.09
C ALA A 51 14.89 -12.42 -4.44
N ASN A 52 14.90 -11.36 -3.62
CA ASN A 52 16.11 -10.93 -2.91
C ASN A 52 16.68 -12.01 -1.99
N LYS A 53 15.81 -12.82 -1.39
CA LYS A 53 16.24 -13.96 -0.53
C LYS A 53 16.73 -15.15 -1.34
N GLN A 54 16.21 -15.34 -2.56
CA GLN A 54 16.50 -16.52 -3.39
C GLN A 54 17.66 -16.32 -4.34
N VAL A 55 17.71 -15.17 -5.03
CA VAL A 55 18.65 -14.91 -6.14
C VAL A 55 19.49 -13.64 -5.96
N GLY A 56 19.26 -12.89 -4.87
CA GLY A 56 20.01 -11.68 -4.53
C GLY A 56 19.35 -10.37 -4.99
N ALA A 57 19.69 -9.28 -4.29
CA ALA A 57 19.00 -7.98 -4.39
C ALA A 57 19.09 -7.29 -5.76
N LYS A 58 20.10 -7.63 -6.58
CA LYS A 58 20.31 -7.03 -7.91
C LYS A 58 19.82 -7.91 -9.05
N ALA A 59 19.34 -9.12 -8.77
CA ALA A 59 18.85 -10.03 -9.80
C ALA A 59 17.46 -9.59 -10.30
N ALA A 60 17.13 -9.96 -11.55
CA ALA A 60 15.77 -9.83 -12.05
C ALA A 60 14.81 -10.70 -11.22
N ILE A 61 13.56 -10.27 -11.07
CA ILE A 61 12.55 -11.09 -10.44
C ILE A 61 12.13 -12.20 -11.43
N PRO A 62 12.23 -13.49 -11.06
CA PRO A 62 11.68 -14.55 -11.89
C PRO A 62 10.16 -14.37 -12.07
N ARG A 63 9.65 -14.71 -13.27
CA ARG A 63 8.21 -14.57 -13.57
C ARG A 63 7.35 -15.35 -12.60
N GLU A 64 7.74 -16.58 -12.29
CA GLU A 64 7.04 -17.48 -11.37
C GLU A 64 6.94 -16.89 -9.95
N THR A 65 7.91 -16.07 -9.56
CA THR A 65 7.88 -15.35 -8.28
C THR A 65 6.82 -14.24 -8.29
N ILE A 66 6.61 -13.58 -9.43
CA ILE A 66 5.53 -12.59 -9.59
C ILE A 66 4.17 -13.30 -9.55
N ASP A 67 4.00 -14.42 -10.28
CA ASP A 67 2.76 -15.19 -10.30
C ASP A 67 2.38 -15.69 -8.90
N MET A 68 3.36 -16.20 -8.16
CA MET A 68 3.16 -16.63 -6.76
C MET A 68 2.79 -15.45 -5.86
N ALA A 69 3.47 -14.31 -5.99
CA ALA A 69 3.18 -13.12 -5.19
C ALA A 69 1.77 -12.59 -5.50
N GLN A 70 1.37 -12.54 -6.77
CA GLN A 70 0.03 -12.14 -7.20
C GLN A 70 -1.03 -13.03 -6.55
N SER A 71 -0.92 -14.34 -6.70
CA SER A 71 -1.88 -15.29 -6.12
C SER A 71 -2.01 -15.13 -4.59
N ARG A 72 -0.90 -14.83 -3.89
CA ARG A 72 -0.92 -14.62 -2.43
C ARG A 72 -1.62 -13.32 -2.05
N VAL A 73 -1.33 -12.23 -2.77
CA VAL A 73 -1.96 -10.92 -2.51
C VAL A 73 -3.45 -11.00 -2.81
N GLU A 74 -3.85 -11.54 -3.98
CA GLU A 74 -5.27 -11.70 -4.37
C GLU A 74 -6.05 -12.51 -3.34
N ARG A 75 -5.49 -13.64 -2.90
CA ARG A 75 -6.12 -14.48 -1.88
C ARG A 75 -6.29 -13.71 -0.57
N PHE A 76 -5.27 -13.02 -0.09
CA PHE A 76 -5.35 -12.23 1.13
C PHE A 76 -6.42 -11.15 1.04
N MET A 77 -6.47 -10.40 -0.07
CA MET A 77 -7.47 -9.34 -0.27
C MET A 77 -8.90 -9.91 -0.32
N SER A 78 -9.07 -11.11 -0.87
CA SER A 78 -10.35 -11.84 -0.86
C SER A 78 -10.73 -12.31 0.54
N GLU A 79 -9.77 -12.87 1.30
CA GLU A 79 -10.00 -13.35 2.68
C GLU A 79 -10.44 -12.23 3.63
N ILE A 80 -9.93 -11.01 3.46
CA ILE A 80 -10.34 -9.84 4.25
C ILE A 80 -11.52 -9.07 3.63
N GLU A 81 -12.13 -9.58 2.57
CA GLU A 81 -13.27 -8.97 1.85
C GLU A 81 -13.02 -7.51 1.44
N ALA A 82 -11.77 -7.17 1.09
CA ALA A 82 -11.41 -5.83 0.68
C ALA A 82 -11.94 -5.50 -0.73
N GLN A 83 -12.40 -4.27 -0.91
CA GLN A 83 -13.01 -3.79 -2.15
C GLN A 83 -12.05 -2.91 -2.94
N GLU A 84 -11.92 -3.19 -4.22
CA GLU A 84 -11.16 -2.32 -5.10
C GLU A 84 -11.91 -1.03 -5.39
N MET A 85 -11.25 0.11 -5.19
CA MET A 85 -11.76 1.41 -5.63
C MET A 85 -11.03 1.87 -6.88
N ALA A 86 -11.78 2.38 -7.84
CA ALA A 86 -11.20 2.90 -9.08
C ALA A 86 -10.39 4.18 -8.83
N ILE A 87 -9.23 4.28 -9.47
CA ILE A 87 -8.50 5.53 -9.59
C ILE A 87 -9.17 6.33 -10.72
N SER A 88 -10.03 7.27 -10.35
CA SER A 88 -10.77 8.10 -11.31
C SER A 88 -9.91 9.16 -11.97
N GLY A 89 -10.40 9.73 -13.08
CA GLY A 89 -9.72 10.83 -13.77
C GLY A 89 -9.50 12.09 -12.91
N ALA A 90 -10.30 12.33 -11.88
CA ALA A 90 -10.12 13.45 -10.95
C ALA A 90 -9.04 13.18 -9.89
N MET A 91 -8.66 11.93 -9.67
CA MET A 91 -7.73 11.52 -8.63
C MET A 91 -6.33 12.09 -8.84
N HIS A 92 -5.91 12.30 -10.11
CA HIS A 92 -4.59 12.87 -10.40
C HIS A 92 -4.40 14.27 -9.78
N SER A 93 -5.44 15.10 -9.77
CA SER A 93 -5.34 16.45 -9.19
C SER A 93 -5.05 16.41 -7.69
N ARG A 94 -5.69 15.48 -6.96
CA ARG A 94 -5.42 15.26 -5.52
C ARG A 94 -4.03 14.67 -5.28
N ALA A 95 -3.60 13.74 -6.13
CA ALA A 95 -2.25 13.16 -6.03
C ALA A 95 -1.17 14.22 -6.31
N ILE A 96 -1.38 15.12 -7.28
CA ILE A 96 -0.48 16.25 -7.53
C ILE A 96 -0.46 17.22 -6.35
N GLU A 97 -1.60 17.49 -5.73
CA GLU A 97 -1.65 18.33 -4.52
C GLU A 97 -0.92 17.68 -3.34
N ALA A 98 -1.09 16.37 -3.13
CA ALA A 98 -0.30 15.62 -2.17
C ALA A 98 1.21 15.71 -2.44
N ALA A 99 1.61 15.65 -3.72
CA ALA A 99 3.00 15.79 -4.13
C ALA A 99 3.56 17.19 -3.84
N ARG A 100 2.77 18.25 -4.03
CA ARG A 100 3.15 19.64 -3.71
C ARG A 100 3.26 19.88 -2.22
N THR A 101 2.40 19.23 -1.41
CA THR A 101 2.31 19.48 0.03
C THR A 101 3.24 18.56 0.81
N PHE A 102 3.28 17.27 0.50
CA PHE A 102 3.95 16.24 1.30
C PHE A 102 5.03 15.46 0.54
N GLY A 103 5.21 15.75 -0.75
CA GLY A 103 6.04 14.94 -1.64
C GLY A 103 7.53 15.07 -1.41
N LYS A 104 8.26 14.02 -1.77
CA LYS A 104 9.72 14.04 -1.87
C LYS A 104 10.22 15.07 -2.90
N PHE A 105 9.39 15.43 -3.87
CA PHE A 105 9.69 16.39 -4.95
C PHE A 105 9.90 17.81 -4.42
N VAL A 106 9.31 18.15 -3.29
CA VAL A 106 9.43 19.45 -2.59
C VAL A 106 10.22 19.32 -1.29
N ALA A 107 10.95 18.22 -1.11
CA ALA A 107 11.75 17.93 0.07
C ALA A 107 10.98 17.96 1.40
N HIS A 108 9.66 17.69 1.38
CA HIS A 108 8.87 17.60 2.61
C HIS A 108 9.31 16.41 3.46
N PRO A 109 9.28 16.50 4.81
CA PRO A 109 9.70 15.42 5.70
C PRO A 109 8.94 14.10 5.55
N ALA A 110 7.69 14.11 5.09
CA ALA A 110 6.91 12.91 4.76
C ALA A 110 7.47 12.17 3.53
N ARG A 111 8.09 12.91 2.60
CA ARG A 111 8.77 12.38 1.41
C ARG A 111 7.89 11.47 0.54
N LEU A 112 6.59 11.72 0.46
CA LEU A 112 5.69 10.89 -0.32
C LEU A 112 6.21 10.71 -1.75
N ASN A 113 6.29 9.47 -2.19
CA ASN A 113 6.64 9.11 -3.57
C ASN A 113 5.38 9.14 -4.47
N LEU A 114 5.49 8.68 -5.72
CA LEU A 114 4.36 8.64 -6.65
C LEU A 114 3.21 7.78 -6.11
N GLY A 115 3.51 6.56 -5.66
CA GLY A 115 2.50 5.64 -5.14
C GLY A 115 1.83 6.21 -3.90
N ASP A 116 2.62 6.72 -2.95
CA ASP A 116 2.11 7.33 -1.71
C ASP A 116 1.15 8.50 -2.00
N CYS A 117 1.44 9.33 -3.01
CA CYS A 117 0.57 10.44 -3.39
C CYS A 117 -0.80 9.93 -3.90
N PHE A 118 -0.83 8.82 -4.65
CA PHE A 118 -2.08 8.22 -5.08
C PHE A 118 -2.83 7.50 -3.94
N VAL A 119 -2.10 6.82 -3.05
CA VAL A 119 -2.67 6.22 -1.83
C VAL A 119 -3.32 7.30 -0.96
N TYR A 120 -2.60 8.41 -0.72
CA TYR A 120 -3.14 9.56 -0.03
C TYR A 120 -4.41 10.10 -0.70
N ALA A 121 -4.39 10.30 -2.03
CA ALA A 121 -5.52 10.79 -2.79
C ALA A 121 -6.75 9.86 -2.70
N CYS A 122 -6.54 8.54 -2.76
CA CYS A 122 -7.58 7.52 -2.61
C CYS A 122 -8.21 7.55 -1.22
N ALA A 123 -7.41 7.60 -0.17
CA ALA A 123 -7.90 7.65 1.20
C ALA A 123 -8.67 8.96 1.47
N GLN A 124 -8.15 10.10 1.03
CA GLN A 124 -8.78 11.41 1.13
C GLN A 124 -10.11 11.50 0.40
N GLU A 125 -10.23 10.90 -0.79
CA GLU A 125 -11.45 10.94 -1.60
C GLU A 125 -12.67 10.43 -0.84
N ARG A 126 -12.49 9.39 -0.04
CA ARG A 126 -13.55 8.77 0.76
C ARG A 126 -13.45 9.09 2.26
N ARG A 127 -12.52 9.97 2.66
CA ARG A 127 -12.25 10.29 4.08
C ARG A 127 -12.03 9.04 4.93
N LEU A 128 -11.17 8.16 4.43
CA LEU A 128 -10.84 6.89 5.07
C LEU A 128 -9.58 7.02 5.90
N PRO A 129 -9.52 6.42 7.09
CA PRO A 129 -8.26 6.22 7.77
C PRO A 129 -7.39 5.26 6.95
N LEU A 130 -6.08 5.52 6.97
CA LEU A 130 -5.07 4.80 6.19
C LEU A 130 -4.31 3.79 7.06
N LEU A 131 -4.33 2.53 6.68
CA LEU A 131 -3.45 1.50 7.25
C LEU A 131 -2.20 1.36 6.40
N SER A 132 -1.06 1.75 6.94
CA SER A 132 0.25 1.64 6.32
C SER A 132 1.30 1.19 7.33
N LYS A 133 2.37 0.57 6.82
CA LYS A 133 3.59 0.36 7.61
C LYS A 133 4.51 1.56 7.48
N GLY A 134 5.25 1.86 8.56
CA GLY A 134 6.27 2.92 8.57
C GLY A 134 5.72 4.30 8.87
N ASP A 135 6.54 5.32 8.63
CA ASP A 135 6.31 6.70 9.06
C ASP A 135 6.01 7.68 7.93
N ASP A 136 5.94 7.21 6.67
CA ASP A 136 5.77 8.09 5.51
C ASP A 136 4.52 8.97 5.63
N PHE A 137 3.41 8.40 6.10
CA PHE A 137 2.17 9.14 6.31
C PHE A 137 2.05 9.83 7.68
N SER A 138 2.98 9.58 8.62
CA SER A 138 2.92 10.17 9.98
C SER A 138 3.10 11.68 10.01
N LYS A 139 3.66 12.24 8.95
CA LYS A 139 3.91 13.69 8.79
C LYS A 139 2.97 14.33 7.77
N THR A 140 1.86 13.69 7.49
CA THR A 140 0.76 14.21 6.67
C THR A 140 -0.46 14.48 7.56
N ASP A 141 -1.50 15.04 6.99
CA ASP A 141 -2.79 15.26 7.66
C ASP A 141 -3.76 14.08 7.50
N ILE A 142 -3.32 12.95 6.90
CA ILE A 142 -4.16 11.76 6.75
C ILE A 142 -4.36 11.07 8.09
N GLU A 143 -5.60 10.73 8.41
CA GLU A 143 -5.90 9.90 9.58
C GLU A 143 -5.27 8.51 9.41
N ARG A 144 -4.53 8.05 10.42
CA ARG A 144 -3.94 6.71 10.44
C ARG A 144 -4.82 5.75 11.23
N ALA A 145 -4.96 4.53 10.73
CA ALA A 145 -5.78 3.48 11.36
C ALA A 145 -5.12 2.86 12.61
#